data_a7c7d7e74a0791f057bee8641cc7def5
#
_entry.id   a7c7d7e74a0791f057bee8641cc7def5
#
_cell.length_a   1.000
_cell.length_b   1.000
_cell.length_c   1.000
_cell.angle_alpha   90.00
_cell.angle_beta   90.00
_cell.angle_gamma   90.00
#
_symmetry.space_group_name_H-M   'P 1'
#
loop_
_entity.id
_entity.type
_entity.pdbx_description
1 polymer ?
#
loop_
_entity_poly.entity_id
_entity_poly.type
_entity_poly.pdbx_seq_one_letter_code
_entity_poly.pdbx_strand_id
1 'polypeptide(L)'
;MKLASVRAGYGETVVLEDIGFSLPERGSLAVLGRNGVGKTTLLSTLVGHTTFHSGSIEYRGRPIAHLPVYERSRLGIGYVPQGREIFPSLSVEENLTVAARPGRWTLARVYDLFPGIARRRGHMGNQISGGEQQMLAIGRALMGNPSLLLMDEPLEGLAPIIVEALLKALARLIREESLTVVLVEQHAKLALEVTQDALVLNRGRVSYRGTSAELLADPQRLTSLIVAT
;
A
#
# COMPACT_ATOMS: atom_id res chain seq x y z
N MET A 1 5.30 0.58 -12.77
CA MET A 1 6.13 -0.34 -11.95
C MET A 1 6.26 -1.66 -12.66
N LYS A 2 7.47 -2.21 -12.80
CA LYS A 2 7.71 -3.51 -13.44
C LYS A 2 8.73 -4.30 -12.61
N LEU A 3 8.40 -5.54 -12.31
CA LEU A 3 9.27 -6.51 -11.65
C LEU A 3 9.50 -7.69 -12.60
N ALA A 4 10.72 -8.21 -12.65
CA ALA A 4 11.04 -9.43 -13.39
C ALA A 4 11.99 -10.30 -12.56
N SER A 5 11.55 -11.52 -12.28
CA SER A 5 12.28 -12.57 -11.56
C SER A 5 12.95 -12.09 -10.27
N VAL A 6 12.24 -11.26 -9.49
CA VAL A 6 12.79 -10.65 -8.27
C VAL A 6 12.95 -11.70 -7.18
N ARG A 7 14.16 -11.76 -6.60
CA ARG A 7 14.48 -12.48 -5.37
C ARG A 7 14.91 -11.47 -4.31
N ALA A 8 14.27 -11.50 -3.16
CA ALA A 8 14.52 -10.55 -2.08
C ALA A 8 14.16 -11.15 -0.71
N GLY A 9 14.70 -10.56 0.36
CA GLY A 9 14.43 -11.02 1.72
C GLY A 9 15.20 -10.24 2.77
N TYR A 10 15.71 -10.90 3.79
CA TYR A 10 16.41 -10.26 4.91
C TYR A 10 17.75 -10.96 5.17
N GLY A 11 18.85 -10.23 5.00
CA GLY A 11 20.19 -10.81 5.01
C GLY A 11 20.30 -11.92 3.97
N GLU A 12 20.71 -13.12 4.37
CA GLU A 12 20.80 -14.30 3.49
C GLU A 12 19.46 -15.03 3.29
N THR A 13 18.44 -14.70 4.08
CA THR A 13 17.13 -15.36 3.99
C THR A 13 16.33 -14.80 2.82
N VAL A 14 16.05 -15.63 1.83
CA VAL A 14 15.18 -15.31 0.70
C VAL A 14 13.74 -15.58 1.09
N VAL A 15 12.88 -14.57 1.01
CA VAL A 15 11.44 -14.65 1.29
C VAL A 15 10.63 -14.60 -0.01
N LEU A 16 11.08 -13.80 -0.97
CA LEU A 16 10.46 -13.66 -2.28
C LEU A 16 11.31 -14.38 -3.33
N GLU A 17 10.66 -15.22 -4.11
CA GLU A 17 11.32 -15.99 -5.19
C GLU A 17 10.56 -15.81 -6.50
N ASP A 18 11.27 -15.36 -7.53
CA ASP A 18 10.77 -15.23 -8.90
C ASP A 18 9.50 -14.36 -9.00
N ILE A 19 9.48 -13.25 -8.27
CA ILE A 19 8.36 -12.32 -8.35
C ILE A 19 8.43 -11.51 -9.64
N GLY A 20 7.36 -11.63 -10.44
CA GLY A 20 7.21 -10.91 -11.70
C GLY A 20 5.81 -10.36 -11.89
N PHE A 21 5.70 -9.04 -12.11
CA PHE A 21 4.46 -8.38 -12.53
C PHE A 21 4.74 -7.00 -13.12
N SER A 22 3.75 -6.46 -13.77
CA SER A 22 3.77 -5.09 -14.29
C SER A 22 2.50 -4.38 -13.87
N LEU A 23 2.63 -3.18 -13.32
CA LEU A 23 1.53 -2.30 -12.93
C LEU A 23 1.68 -0.99 -13.70
N PRO A 24 0.73 -0.65 -14.60
CA PRO A 24 0.76 0.60 -15.34
C PRO A 24 0.59 1.81 -14.42
N GLU A 25 0.92 2.99 -14.92
CA GLU A 25 0.56 4.24 -14.23
C GLU A 25 -0.96 4.33 -14.11
N ARG A 26 -1.44 4.85 -12.99
CA ARG A 26 -2.86 4.94 -12.63
C ARG A 26 -3.57 3.58 -12.47
N GLY A 27 -2.82 2.48 -12.51
CA GLY A 27 -3.34 1.15 -12.21
C GLY A 27 -3.43 0.90 -10.71
N SER A 28 -4.24 -0.10 -10.33
CA SER A 28 -4.35 -0.53 -8.94
C SER A 28 -4.26 -2.05 -8.84
N LEU A 29 -3.46 -2.52 -7.88
CA LEU A 29 -3.16 -3.93 -7.68
C LEU A 29 -3.48 -4.35 -6.24
N ALA A 30 -4.36 -5.34 -6.06
CA ALA A 30 -4.48 -6.08 -4.81
C ALA A 30 -3.40 -7.15 -4.75
N VAL A 31 -2.66 -7.20 -3.65
CA VAL A 31 -1.74 -8.31 -3.32
C VAL A 31 -2.35 -9.10 -2.18
N LEU A 32 -2.76 -10.31 -2.49
CA LEU A 32 -3.52 -11.19 -1.61
C LEU A 32 -2.69 -12.40 -1.19
N GLY A 33 -3.09 -13.05 -0.11
CA GLY A 33 -2.47 -14.27 0.41
C GLY A 33 -2.52 -14.32 1.93
N ARG A 34 -2.21 -15.49 2.50
CA ARG A 34 -2.18 -15.72 3.95
C ARG A 34 -1.08 -14.90 4.64
N ASN A 35 -1.14 -14.88 5.96
CA ASN A 35 -0.04 -14.30 6.75
C ASN A 35 1.25 -15.10 6.56
N GLY A 36 2.37 -14.37 6.49
CA GLY A 36 3.69 -14.96 6.33
C GLY A 36 4.07 -15.37 4.91
N VAL A 37 3.20 -15.20 3.89
CA VAL A 37 3.53 -15.59 2.50
C VAL A 37 4.45 -14.63 1.75
N GLY A 38 4.82 -13.47 2.36
CA GLY A 38 5.74 -12.50 1.77
C GLY A 38 5.08 -11.19 1.28
N LYS A 39 3.80 -10.91 1.61
CA LYS A 39 3.10 -9.68 1.17
C LYS A 39 3.82 -8.40 1.65
N THR A 40 4.05 -8.27 2.95
CA THR A 40 4.80 -7.14 3.54
C THR A 40 6.23 -7.09 3.01
N THR A 41 6.88 -8.24 2.80
CA THR A 41 8.22 -8.30 2.22
C THR A 41 8.24 -7.75 0.80
N LEU A 42 7.17 -7.99 0.01
CA LEU A 42 7.05 -7.40 -1.32
C LEU A 42 7.00 -5.86 -1.26
N LEU A 43 6.15 -5.29 -0.40
CA LEU A 43 6.10 -3.83 -0.23
C LEU A 43 7.43 -3.28 0.30
N SER A 44 8.01 -3.93 1.30
CA SER A 44 9.33 -3.57 1.85
C SER A 44 10.43 -3.60 0.78
N THR A 45 10.37 -4.57 -0.16
CA THR A 45 11.29 -4.65 -1.29
C THR A 45 11.11 -3.47 -2.25
N LEU A 46 9.87 -3.08 -2.54
CA LEU A 46 9.58 -1.92 -3.39
C LEU A 46 10.03 -0.60 -2.75
N VAL A 47 9.97 -0.50 -1.43
CA VAL A 47 10.44 0.67 -0.67
C VAL A 47 11.97 0.66 -0.50
N GLY A 48 12.60 -0.51 -0.49
CA GLY A 48 14.05 -0.67 -0.31
C GLY A 48 14.48 -1.01 1.11
N HIS A 49 13.61 -1.63 1.88
CA HIS A 49 13.88 -2.09 3.25
C HIS A 49 14.37 -3.55 3.33
N THR A 50 14.53 -4.24 2.19
CA THR A 50 14.99 -5.62 2.14
C THR A 50 16.33 -5.76 1.45
N THR A 51 16.97 -6.91 1.61
CA THR A 51 18.10 -7.32 0.79
C THR A 51 17.59 -7.77 -0.57
N PHE A 52 18.02 -7.09 -1.63
CA PHE A 52 17.74 -7.47 -3.01
C PHE A 52 18.84 -8.43 -3.50
N HIS A 53 18.45 -9.64 -3.91
CA HIS A 53 19.39 -10.69 -4.33
C HIS A 53 19.56 -10.75 -5.86
N SER A 54 18.44 -10.75 -6.61
CA SER A 54 18.50 -10.84 -8.08
C SER A 54 17.18 -10.41 -8.74
N GLY A 55 17.20 -10.32 -10.07
CA GLY A 55 16.08 -9.88 -10.89
C GLY A 55 16.16 -8.41 -11.26
N SER A 56 15.02 -7.78 -11.56
CA SER A 56 14.97 -6.34 -11.83
C SER A 56 13.71 -5.70 -11.28
N ILE A 57 13.83 -4.46 -10.81
CA ILE A 57 12.73 -3.60 -10.38
C ILE A 57 12.87 -2.26 -11.10
N GLU A 58 11.87 -1.92 -11.90
CA GLU A 58 11.82 -0.66 -12.65
C GLU A 58 10.60 0.16 -12.23
N TYR A 59 10.81 1.44 -12.00
CA TYR A 59 9.77 2.42 -11.77
C TYR A 59 9.89 3.57 -12.75
N ARG A 60 8.85 3.79 -13.57
CA ARG A 60 8.84 4.79 -14.66
C ARG A 60 10.06 4.67 -15.59
N GLY A 61 10.40 3.43 -15.96
CA GLY A 61 11.54 3.14 -16.84
C GLY A 61 12.92 3.26 -16.19
N ARG A 62 12.98 3.64 -14.89
CA ARG A 62 14.24 3.74 -14.15
C ARG A 62 14.44 2.49 -13.28
N PRO A 63 15.60 1.83 -13.33
CA PRO A 63 15.94 0.77 -12.39
C PRO A 63 16.07 1.34 -10.97
N ILE A 64 15.40 0.69 -10.00
CA ILE A 64 15.38 1.15 -8.60
C ILE A 64 15.87 0.10 -7.60
N ALA A 65 16.23 -1.11 -8.04
CA ALA A 65 16.57 -2.22 -7.15
C ALA A 65 17.64 -1.87 -6.10
N HIS A 66 18.64 -1.08 -6.49
CA HIS A 66 19.75 -0.67 -5.61
C HIS A 66 19.65 0.77 -5.10
N LEU A 67 18.55 1.47 -5.38
CA LEU A 67 18.36 2.83 -4.85
C LEU A 67 17.99 2.77 -3.38
N PRO A 68 18.55 3.66 -2.54
CA PRO A 68 18.18 3.77 -1.14
C PRO A 68 16.74 4.30 -0.99
N VAL A 69 16.14 4.04 0.18
CA VAL A 69 14.75 4.39 0.51
C VAL A 69 14.40 5.84 0.19
N TYR A 70 15.26 6.78 0.60
CA TYR A 70 15.01 8.21 0.39
C TYR A 70 14.97 8.62 -1.10
N GLU A 71 15.75 7.95 -1.97
CA GLU A 71 15.68 8.19 -3.41
C GLU A 71 14.39 7.64 -4.01
N ARG A 72 13.96 6.44 -3.60
CA ARG A 72 12.67 5.87 -4.03
C ARG A 72 11.51 6.76 -3.60
N SER A 73 11.55 7.30 -2.38
CA SER A 73 10.58 8.28 -1.91
C SER A 73 10.60 9.57 -2.76
N ARG A 74 11.79 10.07 -3.16
CA ARG A 74 11.91 11.24 -4.06
C ARG A 74 11.38 10.98 -5.47
N LEU A 75 11.39 9.73 -5.93
CA LEU A 75 10.77 9.32 -7.19
C LEU A 75 9.23 9.29 -7.12
N GLY A 76 8.64 9.49 -5.93
CA GLY A 76 7.20 9.51 -5.73
C GLY A 76 6.62 8.16 -5.30
N ILE A 77 7.40 7.30 -4.64
CA ILE A 77 6.89 6.09 -3.97
C ILE A 77 6.54 6.46 -2.53
N GLY A 78 5.23 6.44 -2.21
CA GLY A 78 4.70 6.60 -0.86
C GLY A 78 4.41 5.23 -0.24
N TYR A 79 4.54 5.13 1.08
CA TYR A 79 4.32 3.89 1.82
C TYR A 79 3.53 4.13 3.11
N VAL A 80 2.54 3.28 3.34
CA VAL A 80 1.75 3.21 4.56
C VAL A 80 1.97 1.81 5.15
N PRO A 81 2.77 1.68 6.23
CA PRO A 81 3.04 0.40 6.87
C PRO A 81 1.85 -0.08 7.69
N GLN A 82 1.79 -1.39 7.97
CA GLN A 82 0.76 -2.04 8.79
C GLN A 82 0.63 -1.40 10.20
N GLY A 83 1.75 -1.02 10.82
CA GLY A 83 1.79 -0.39 12.15
C GLY A 83 1.36 1.07 12.21
N ARG A 84 0.89 1.69 11.09
CA ARG A 84 0.52 3.12 10.96
C ARG A 84 1.70 4.07 11.17
N GLU A 85 2.58 3.81 12.12
CA GLU A 85 3.82 4.55 12.45
C GLU A 85 3.62 6.07 12.51
N ILE A 86 2.53 6.51 13.14
CA ILE A 86 2.31 7.94 13.41
C ILE A 86 3.25 8.43 14.51
N PHE A 87 3.52 9.73 14.52
CA PHE A 87 4.28 10.37 15.62
C PHE A 87 3.32 10.71 16.76
N PRO A 88 3.35 9.97 17.90
CA PRO A 88 2.36 10.12 18.95
C PRO A 88 2.43 11.48 19.67
N SER A 89 3.61 12.10 19.68
CA SER A 89 3.89 13.41 20.31
C SER A 89 3.70 14.61 19.39
N LEU A 90 3.39 14.39 18.12
CA LEU A 90 3.04 15.45 17.19
C LEU A 90 1.51 15.53 17.06
N SER A 91 0.99 16.75 16.84
CA SER A 91 -0.41 16.94 16.48
C SER A 91 -0.74 16.26 15.13
N VAL A 92 -2.01 16.09 14.84
CA VAL A 92 -2.49 15.59 13.53
C VAL A 92 -1.93 16.44 12.39
N GLU A 93 -1.98 17.77 12.52
CA GLU A 93 -1.48 18.68 11.48
C GLU A 93 0.05 18.60 11.33
N GLU A 94 0.80 18.51 12.41
CA GLU A 94 2.26 18.32 12.36
C GLU A 94 2.63 16.96 11.76
N ASN A 95 1.93 15.88 12.10
CA ASN A 95 2.10 14.58 11.45
C ASN A 95 1.91 14.64 9.95
N LEU A 96 0.92 15.40 9.46
CA LEU A 96 0.69 15.57 8.03
C LEU A 96 1.79 16.39 7.37
N THR A 97 2.24 17.47 8.03
CA THR A 97 3.16 18.44 7.42
C THR A 97 4.63 17.99 7.44
N VAL A 98 5.03 17.11 8.35
CA VAL A 98 6.42 16.62 8.47
C VAL A 98 6.94 15.96 7.17
N ALA A 99 6.05 15.34 6.39
CA ALA A 99 6.39 14.68 5.12
C ALA A 99 5.96 15.49 3.89
N ALA A 100 5.44 16.71 4.09
CA ALA A 100 4.84 17.51 3.03
C ALA A 100 5.86 17.91 1.95
N ARG A 101 5.44 17.76 0.71
CA ARG A 101 6.15 18.23 -0.49
C ARG A 101 5.21 19.07 -1.35
N PRO A 102 5.72 20.04 -2.10
CA PRO A 102 4.91 20.78 -3.08
C PRO A 102 4.24 19.83 -4.09
N GLY A 103 2.96 20.04 -4.37
CA GLY A 103 2.25 19.24 -5.35
C GLY A 103 0.73 19.29 -5.18
N ARG A 104 0.07 18.30 -5.76
CA ARG A 104 -1.39 18.21 -5.81
C ARG A 104 -2.01 17.99 -4.41
N TRP A 105 -1.37 17.21 -3.56
CA TRP A 105 -1.85 16.94 -2.20
C TRP A 105 -1.44 18.05 -1.25
N THR A 106 -2.44 18.69 -0.68
CA THR A 106 -2.33 19.77 0.31
C THR A 106 -3.11 19.37 1.56
N LEU A 107 -2.88 20.06 2.69
CA LEU A 107 -3.69 19.86 3.90
C LEU A 107 -5.18 19.93 3.63
N ALA A 108 -5.63 20.91 2.85
CA ALA A 108 -7.03 21.07 2.51
C ALA A 108 -7.60 19.83 1.79
N ARG A 109 -6.86 19.25 0.85
CA ARG A 109 -7.29 18.05 0.13
C ARG A 109 -7.28 16.80 1.00
N VAL A 110 -6.31 16.67 1.89
CA VAL A 110 -6.26 15.56 2.86
C VAL A 110 -7.43 15.67 3.84
N TYR A 111 -7.76 16.87 4.31
CA TYR A 111 -8.90 17.11 5.19
C TYR A 111 -10.26 16.89 4.49
N ASP A 112 -10.34 17.20 3.20
CA ASP A 112 -11.52 16.87 2.39
C ASP A 112 -11.69 15.36 2.20
N LEU A 113 -10.60 14.64 2.00
CA LEU A 113 -10.61 13.17 1.92
C LEU A 113 -10.95 12.52 3.27
N PHE A 114 -10.46 13.08 4.37
CA PHE A 114 -10.60 12.56 5.74
C PHE A 114 -11.14 13.62 6.71
N PRO A 115 -12.45 13.98 6.65
CA PRO A 115 -13.01 15.00 7.53
C PRO A 115 -12.90 14.67 9.03
N GLY A 116 -12.76 13.38 9.39
CA GLY A 116 -12.54 12.92 10.76
C GLY A 116 -11.29 13.51 11.38
N ILE A 117 -10.16 13.44 10.67
CA ILE A 117 -8.89 13.99 11.17
C ILE A 117 -8.84 15.52 11.07
N ALA A 118 -9.60 16.14 10.16
CA ALA A 118 -9.69 17.59 10.07
C ALA A 118 -10.23 18.22 11.38
N ARG A 119 -11.25 17.58 11.97
CA ARG A 119 -11.82 17.99 13.27
C ARG A 119 -10.84 17.78 14.45
N ARG A 120 -9.82 16.95 14.26
CA ARG A 120 -8.81 16.60 15.26
C ARG A 120 -7.45 17.24 15.00
N ARG A 121 -7.35 18.21 14.09
CA ARG A 121 -6.08 18.77 13.62
C ARG A 121 -5.08 19.17 14.74
N GLY A 122 -5.59 19.69 15.86
CA GLY A 122 -4.79 20.10 17.02
C GLY A 122 -4.57 19.01 18.08
N HIS A 123 -5.19 17.80 17.95
CA HIS A 123 -4.98 16.71 18.91
C HIS A 123 -3.65 16.01 18.59
N MET A 124 -2.99 15.51 19.63
CA MET A 124 -1.78 14.70 19.49
C MET A 124 -2.10 13.33 18.86
N GLY A 125 -1.13 12.71 18.19
CA GLY A 125 -1.30 11.41 17.55
C GLY A 125 -1.77 10.31 18.50
N ASN A 126 -1.38 10.35 19.79
CA ASN A 126 -1.82 9.41 20.83
C ASN A 126 -3.22 9.72 21.41
N GLN A 127 -3.84 10.82 21.02
CA GLN A 127 -5.17 11.25 21.51
C GLN A 127 -6.31 10.93 20.52
N ILE A 128 -5.99 10.30 19.40
CA ILE A 128 -6.95 9.97 18.35
C ILE A 128 -7.16 8.45 18.26
N SER A 129 -8.35 8.03 17.80
CA SER A 129 -8.70 6.62 17.66
C SER A 129 -7.82 5.90 16.63
N GLY A 130 -7.76 4.55 16.70
CA GLY A 130 -7.01 3.75 15.73
C GLY A 130 -7.42 3.97 14.27
N GLY A 131 -8.72 4.21 14.01
CA GLY A 131 -9.20 4.57 12.67
C GLY A 131 -8.75 5.95 12.22
N GLU A 132 -8.77 6.94 13.12
CA GLU A 132 -8.22 8.29 12.84
C GLU A 132 -6.70 8.23 12.61
N GLN A 133 -5.97 7.40 13.38
CA GLN A 133 -4.55 7.16 13.16
C GLN A 133 -4.26 6.56 11.78
N GLN A 134 -5.11 5.64 11.32
CA GLN A 134 -4.98 5.05 9.98
C GLN A 134 -5.21 6.11 8.89
N MET A 135 -6.26 6.92 9.03
CA MET A 135 -6.51 8.04 8.11
C MET A 135 -5.34 9.05 8.12
N LEU A 136 -4.76 9.30 9.29
CA LEU A 136 -3.60 10.17 9.45
C LEU A 136 -2.36 9.59 8.75
N ALA A 137 -2.09 8.29 8.89
CA ALA A 137 -0.96 7.63 8.23
C ALA A 137 -1.08 7.69 6.69
N ILE A 138 -2.27 7.44 6.15
CA ILE A 138 -2.55 7.58 4.71
C ILE A 138 -2.41 9.06 4.29
N GLY A 139 -3.01 9.98 5.03
CA GLY A 139 -2.90 11.42 4.78
C GLY A 139 -1.47 11.92 4.75
N ARG A 140 -0.63 11.49 5.70
CA ARG A 140 0.80 11.82 5.75
C ARG A 140 1.54 11.29 4.52
N ALA A 141 1.26 10.06 4.09
CA ALA A 141 1.85 9.52 2.87
C ALA A 141 1.43 10.32 1.62
N LEU A 142 0.16 10.76 1.53
CA LEU A 142 -0.34 11.61 0.46
C LEU A 142 0.32 12.99 0.45
N MET A 143 0.60 13.58 1.62
CA MET A 143 1.31 14.87 1.70
C MET A 143 2.73 14.83 1.11
N GLY A 144 3.34 13.65 0.99
CA GLY A 144 4.56 13.42 0.21
C GLY A 144 4.38 13.57 -1.30
N ASN A 145 3.15 13.79 -1.78
CA ASN A 145 2.77 13.89 -3.19
C ASN A 145 3.22 12.69 -4.03
N PRO A 146 2.89 11.44 -3.61
CA PRO A 146 3.30 10.24 -4.31
C PRO A 146 2.58 10.09 -5.65
N SER A 147 3.22 9.39 -6.58
CA SER A 147 2.60 8.89 -7.81
C SER A 147 2.32 7.38 -7.75
N LEU A 148 2.92 6.69 -6.78
CA LEU A 148 2.62 5.32 -6.39
C LEU A 148 2.45 5.26 -4.87
N LEU A 149 1.33 4.75 -4.40
CA LEU A 149 1.05 4.53 -2.99
C LEU A 149 1.01 3.03 -2.69
N LEU A 150 1.87 2.60 -1.79
CA LEU A 150 1.96 1.23 -1.27
C LEU A 150 1.30 1.20 0.09
N MET A 151 0.35 0.29 0.32
CA MET A 151 -0.36 0.19 1.61
C MET A 151 -0.37 -1.26 2.09
N ASP A 152 0.08 -1.45 3.33
CA ASP A 152 0.19 -2.75 3.96
C ASP A 152 -0.92 -2.93 5.01
N GLU A 153 -1.90 -3.75 4.68
CA GLU A 153 -3.06 -4.11 5.50
C GLU A 153 -3.77 -2.92 6.18
N PRO A 154 -4.12 -1.86 5.40
CA PRO A 154 -4.65 -0.62 5.98
C PRO A 154 -6.02 -0.76 6.65
N LEU A 155 -6.73 -1.87 6.45
CA LEU A 155 -8.06 -2.13 7.02
C LEU A 155 -7.99 -2.96 8.30
N GLU A 156 -6.81 -3.50 8.66
CA GLU A 156 -6.67 -4.42 9.78
C GLU A 156 -7.02 -3.77 11.13
N GLY A 157 -7.78 -4.51 11.95
CA GLY A 157 -8.11 -4.10 13.32
C GLY A 157 -9.02 -2.88 13.44
N LEU A 158 -9.71 -2.50 12.36
CA LEU A 158 -10.61 -1.34 12.33
C LEU A 158 -12.07 -1.73 12.48
N ALA A 159 -12.86 -0.86 13.12
CA ALA A 159 -14.31 -1.01 13.19
C ALA A 159 -14.96 -0.93 11.80
N PRO A 160 -16.07 -1.67 11.53
CA PRO A 160 -16.69 -1.73 10.20
C PRO A 160 -17.00 -0.38 9.57
N ILE A 161 -17.48 0.58 10.37
CA ILE A 161 -17.78 1.94 9.89
C ILE A 161 -16.52 2.68 9.38
N ILE A 162 -15.36 2.43 9.99
CA ILE A 162 -14.09 3.01 9.57
C ILE A 162 -13.58 2.31 8.31
N VAL A 163 -13.72 0.98 8.24
CA VAL A 163 -13.39 0.20 7.02
C VAL A 163 -14.18 0.75 5.82
N GLU A 164 -15.48 0.97 5.95
CA GLU A 164 -16.32 1.54 4.90
C GLU A 164 -15.83 2.93 4.46
N ALA A 165 -15.52 3.80 5.42
CA ALA A 165 -15.01 5.14 5.15
C ALA A 165 -13.65 5.09 4.40
N LEU A 166 -12.75 4.19 4.82
CA LEU A 166 -11.46 4.00 4.15
C LEU A 166 -11.60 3.42 2.75
N LEU A 167 -12.47 2.44 2.53
CA LEU A 167 -12.74 1.89 1.20
C LEU A 167 -13.26 2.97 0.23
N LYS A 168 -14.16 3.86 0.69
CA LYS A 168 -14.61 5.02 -0.09
C LYS A 168 -13.46 5.96 -0.44
N ALA A 169 -12.58 6.25 0.52
CA ALA A 169 -11.41 7.08 0.28
C ALA A 169 -10.43 6.42 -0.70
N LEU A 170 -10.17 5.11 -0.56
CA LEU A 170 -9.32 4.35 -1.49
C LEU A 170 -9.89 4.33 -2.91
N ALA A 171 -11.20 4.09 -3.04
CA ALA A 171 -11.88 4.13 -4.33
C ALA A 171 -11.75 5.52 -4.99
N ARG A 172 -11.89 6.62 -4.21
CA ARG A 172 -11.65 7.99 -4.69
C ARG A 172 -10.21 8.19 -5.15
N LEU A 173 -9.22 7.75 -4.36
CA LEU A 173 -7.79 7.85 -4.71
C LEU A 173 -7.47 7.16 -6.05
N ILE A 174 -8.03 5.97 -6.25
CA ILE A 174 -7.79 5.15 -7.45
C ILE A 174 -8.55 5.73 -8.66
N ARG A 175 -9.84 5.99 -8.53
CA ARG A 175 -10.72 6.31 -9.68
C ARG A 175 -10.70 7.78 -10.06
N GLU A 176 -10.72 8.68 -9.08
CA GLU A 176 -10.85 10.14 -9.31
C GLU A 176 -9.49 10.84 -9.33
N GLU A 177 -8.58 10.44 -8.41
CA GLU A 177 -7.27 11.05 -8.30
C GLU A 177 -6.23 10.40 -9.22
N SER A 178 -6.58 9.27 -9.85
CA SER A 178 -5.73 8.51 -10.76
C SER A 178 -4.36 8.16 -10.13
N LEU A 179 -4.35 7.86 -8.83
CA LEU A 179 -3.15 7.45 -8.11
C LEU A 179 -2.86 5.98 -8.42
N THR A 180 -1.62 5.65 -8.71
CA THR A 180 -1.20 4.24 -8.78
C THR A 180 -1.15 3.65 -7.38
N VAL A 181 -1.80 2.50 -7.15
CA VAL A 181 -1.94 1.93 -5.81
C VAL A 181 -1.56 0.45 -5.82
N VAL A 182 -0.76 0.02 -4.84
CA VAL A 182 -0.61 -1.38 -4.45
C VAL A 182 -1.18 -1.54 -3.06
N LEU A 183 -2.21 -2.38 -2.94
CA LEU A 183 -2.92 -2.65 -1.70
C LEU A 183 -2.68 -4.10 -1.28
N VAL A 184 -1.92 -4.29 -0.21
CA VAL A 184 -1.80 -5.59 0.46
C VAL A 184 -2.93 -5.73 1.46
N GLU A 185 -3.68 -6.85 1.38
CA GLU A 185 -4.79 -7.12 2.31
C GLU A 185 -5.01 -8.61 2.54
N GLN A 186 -5.53 -8.94 3.73
CA GLN A 186 -6.04 -10.27 4.05
C GLN A 186 -7.52 -10.41 3.69
N HIS A 187 -8.28 -9.33 3.85
CA HIS A 187 -9.70 -9.27 3.47
C HIS A 187 -9.84 -9.13 1.95
N ALA A 188 -9.59 -10.25 1.25
CA ALA A 188 -9.45 -10.28 -0.19
C ALA A 188 -10.62 -9.61 -0.93
N LYS A 189 -11.87 -9.89 -0.52
CA LYS A 189 -13.06 -9.29 -1.15
C LYS A 189 -13.02 -7.77 -1.13
N LEU A 190 -12.69 -7.17 0.02
CA LEU A 190 -12.63 -5.71 0.18
C LEU A 190 -11.54 -5.09 -0.71
N ALA A 191 -10.37 -5.73 -0.81
CA ALA A 191 -9.30 -5.25 -1.67
C ALA A 191 -9.70 -5.32 -3.16
N LEU A 192 -10.32 -6.44 -3.57
CA LEU A 192 -10.76 -6.65 -4.95
C LEU A 192 -11.86 -5.68 -5.39
N GLU A 193 -12.74 -5.25 -4.48
CA GLU A 193 -13.81 -4.28 -4.78
C GLU A 193 -13.28 -2.89 -5.17
N VAL A 194 -12.07 -2.53 -4.75
CA VAL A 194 -11.48 -1.21 -5.00
C VAL A 194 -10.34 -1.21 -6.01
N THR A 195 -9.77 -2.39 -6.34
CA THR A 195 -8.63 -2.50 -7.27
C THR A 195 -9.04 -3.06 -8.63
N GLN A 196 -8.20 -2.83 -9.65
CA GLN A 196 -8.40 -3.32 -11.02
C GLN A 196 -7.81 -4.71 -11.21
N ASP A 197 -6.58 -4.91 -10.72
CA ASP A 197 -5.82 -6.14 -10.88
C ASP A 197 -5.60 -6.81 -9.52
N ALA A 198 -5.37 -8.11 -9.57
CA ALA A 198 -5.08 -8.95 -8.41
C ALA A 198 -3.87 -9.85 -8.64
N LEU A 199 -3.09 -10.01 -7.59
CA LEU A 199 -1.95 -10.92 -7.50
C LEU A 199 -2.07 -11.71 -6.20
N VAL A 200 -2.01 -13.04 -6.28
CA VAL A 200 -2.00 -13.88 -5.08
C VAL A 200 -0.59 -14.40 -4.86
N LEU A 201 -0.08 -14.19 -3.65
CA LEU A 201 1.20 -14.75 -3.20
C LEU A 201 0.98 -16.04 -2.41
N ASN A 202 1.82 -17.03 -2.67
CA ASN A 202 1.94 -18.23 -1.88
C ASN A 202 3.43 -18.58 -1.71
N ARG A 203 3.89 -18.73 -0.48
CA ARG A 203 5.28 -19.10 -0.14
C ARG A 203 6.34 -18.30 -0.92
N GLY A 204 6.17 -16.98 -0.95
CA GLY A 204 7.10 -16.07 -1.63
C GLY A 204 7.07 -16.09 -3.16
N ARG A 205 6.09 -16.74 -3.77
CA ARG A 205 5.92 -16.83 -5.23
C ARG A 205 4.54 -16.32 -5.66
N VAL A 206 4.43 -15.89 -6.90
CA VAL A 206 3.13 -15.54 -7.51
C VAL A 206 2.42 -16.83 -7.91
N SER A 207 1.29 -17.13 -7.25
CA SER A 207 0.44 -18.29 -7.56
C SER A 207 -0.70 -17.95 -8.53
N TYR A 208 -1.11 -16.69 -8.59
CA TYR A 208 -2.14 -16.20 -9.51
C TYR A 208 -1.91 -14.72 -9.86
N ARG A 209 -2.25 -14.37 -11.09
CA ARG A 209 -2.37 -12.99 -11.56
C ARG A 209 -3.53 -12.89 -12.54
N GLY A 210 -4.38 -11.89 -12.36
CA GLY A 210 -5.53 -11.61 -13.19
C GLY A 210 -6.23 -10.33 -12.77
N THR A 211 -7.46 -10.12 -13.23
CA THR A 211 -8.25 -8.97 -12.83
C THR A 211 -8.97 -9.22 -11.50
N SER A 212 -9.24 -8.16 -10.75
CA SER A 212 -10.04 -8.24 -9.53
C SER A 212 -11.45 -8.73 -9.81
N ALA A 213 -12.02 -8.33 -10.96
CA ALA A 213 -13.37 -8.74 -11.39
C ALA A 213 -13.47 -10.26 -11.60
N GLU A 214 -12.45 -10.90 -12.22
CA GLU A 214 -12.43 -12.36 -12.40
C GLU A 214 -12.46 -13.11 -11.06
N LEU A 215 -11.70 -12.64 -10.05
CA LEU A 215 -11.70 -13.28 -8.73
C LEU A 215 -12.98 -13.01 -7.94
N LEU A 216 -13.60 -11.85 -8.08
CA LEU A 216 -14.90 -11.55 -7.45
C LEU A 216 -16.02 -12.38 -8.05
N ALA A 217 -15.95 -12.70 -9.35
CA ALA A 217 -16.92 -13.54 -10.05
C ALA A 217 -16.82 -15.04 -9.67
N ASP A 218 -15.67 -15.49 -9.13
CA ASP A 218 -15.42 -16.86 -8.72
C ASP A 218 -14.92 -16.98 -7.27
N PRO A 219 -15.82 -16.90 -6.27
CA PRO A 219 -15.47 -16.99 -4.85
C PRO A 219 -14.81 -18.33 -4.46
N GLN A 220 -15.13 -19.43 -5.18
CA GLN A 220 -14.54 -20.73 -4.90
C GLN A 220 -13.05 -20.75 -5.31
N ARG A 221 -12.74 -20.22 -6.48
CA ARG A 221 -11.36 -20.02 -6.94
C ARG A 221 -10.58 -19.10 -6.01
N LEU A 222 -11.17 -17.98 -5.61
CA LEU A 222 -10.55 -17.06 -4.65
C LEU A 222 -10.19 -17.77 -3.35
N THR A 223 -11.13 -18.54 -2.80
CA THR A 223 -10.91 -19.30 -1.56
C THR A 223 -9.79 -20.35 -1.76
N SER A 224 -9.82 -21.11 -2.87
CA SER A 224 -8.78 -22.10 -3.15
C SER A 224 -7.39 -21.50 -3.28
N LEU A 225 -7.25 -20.35 -3.93
CA LEU A 225 -5.96 -19.65 -4.09
C LEU A 225 -5.40 -19.13 -2.77
N ILE A 226 -6.26 -18.69 -1.85
CA ILE A 226 -5.83 -18.16 -0.55
C ILE A 226 -5.58 -19.29 0.45
N VAL A 227 -6.38 -20.37 0.41
CA VAL A 227 -6.30 -21.48 1.38
C VAL A 227 -5.32 -22.57 0.95
N ALA A 228 -5.04 -22.70 -0.36
CA ALA A 228 -4.09 -23.69 -0.88
C ALA A 228 -2.70 -23.47 -0.26
N THR A 229 -2.31 -24.40 0.57
CA THR A 229 -1.02 -24.46 1.29
C THR A 229 0.03 -25.21 0.49
#